data_3ba29d4e429c67b2d3854c010c546ea6
#
_entry.id   3ba29d4e429c67b2d3854c010c546ea6
#
_cell.length_a   1.000
_cell.length_b   1.000
_cell.length_c   1.000
_cell.angle_alpha   90.00
_cell.angle_beta   90.00
_cell.angle_gamma   90.00
#
_symmetry.space_group_name_H-M   'P 1'
#
loop_
_entity.id
_entity.type
_entity.pdbx_description
1 polymer ?
#
loop_
_entity_poly.entity_id
_entity_poly.type
_entity_poly.pdbx_seq_one_letter_code
_entity_poly.pdbx_strand_id
1 'polypeptide(L)'
;YGQGTALGPAACIAASGQVELFDSKLGHDLPAGACIFTAPEWNGEGGSLAEQLDNISGYLQPWFAGDCFPLVLGGEHGILPPLVHAAQNHPLIEGDLGRLTIVQIDAHADLRSELNGESYSHACAASRSLDLGVGRLLQVGIRAYAKEEAEMIQTDERITTFFARETQSSIHGATTWTKWLDTLQNLTGPVHLTIDLDGLDGSLVPATGTPVPGGLTFWQAIETIEAVFSAPNAVVISVDINEIAPQENTPLTQFTAA
;
A
#
# COMPACT_ATOMS: atom_id res chain seq x y z
N TYR A 1 -14.30 -14.02 -7.45
CA TYR A 1 -13.15 -13.75 -6.60
C TYR A 1 -13.62 -13.29 -5.24
N GLY A 2 -12.69 -13.15 -4.26
CA GLY A 2 -13.03 -12.74 -2.92
C GLY A 2 -13.81 -11.42 -2.91
N GLN A 3 -14.84 -11.37 -2.07
CA GLN A 3 -15.65 -10.18 -1.84
C GLN A 3 -15.60 -9.85 -0.35
N GLY A 4 -15.90 -8.62 0.01
CA GLY A 4 -16.02 -8.21 1.41
C GLY A 4 -14.84 -7.40 1.94
N THR A 5 -14.03 -6.82 1.06
CA THR A 5 -12.94 -5.91 1.46
C THR A 5 -13.44 -4.71 2.28
N ALA A 6 -14.68 -4.29 2.10
CA ALA A 6 -15.33 -3.28 2.95
C ALA A 6 -15.37 -3.68 4.45
N LEU A 7 -15.26 -4.97 4.77
CA LEU A 7 -15.20 -5.47 6.16
C LEU A 7 -13.76 -5.54 6.69
N GLY A 8 -12.77 -5.32 5.84
CA GLY A 8 -11.35 -5.41 6.14
C GLY A 8 -10.93 -4.52 7.31
N PRO A 9 -11.23 -3.21 7.29
CA PRO A 9 -10.84 -2.30 8.36
C PRO A 9 -11.30 -2.74 9.74
N ALA A 10 -12.58 -3.09 9.88
CA ALA A 10 -13.13 -3.56 11.15
C ALA A 10 -12.49 -4.87 11.62
N ALA A 11 -12.20 -5.79 10.69
CA ALA A 11 -11.55 -7.06 11.00
C ALA A 11 -10.08 -6.86 11.44
N CYS A 12 -9.34 -5.97 10.78
CA CYS A 12 -7.97 -5.61 11.15
C CYS A 12 -7.93 -4.98 12.56
N ILE A 13 -8.78 -4.00 12.84
CA ILE A 13 -8.87 -3.37 14.16
C ILE A 13 -9.24 -4.39 15.24
N ALA A 14 -10.16 -5.30 14.96
CA ALA A 14 -10.52 -6.36 15.91
C ALA A 14 -9.34 -7.31 16.17
N ALA A 15 -8.57 -7.67 15.14
CA ALA A 15 -7.39 -8.51 15.25
C ALA A 15 -6.26 -7.82 16.03
N SER A 16 -6.06 -6.52 15.85
CA SER A 16 -5.01 -5.76 16.54
C SER A 16 -5.14 -5.80 18.07
N GLY A 17 -6.35 -5.98 18.59
CA GLY A 17 -6.59 -6.17 20.02
C GLY A 17 -6.11 -7.52 20.59
N GLN A 18 -5.60 -8.43 19.75
CA GLN A 18 -5.12 -9.75 20.12
C GLN A 18 -3.63 -9.96 19.85
N VAL A 19 -2.94 -8.97 19.23
CA VAL A 19 -1.49 -9.04 19.00
C VAL A 19 -0.73 -8.65 20.27
N GLU A 20 0.44 -9.28 20.45
CA GLU A 20 1.35 -8.90 21.53
C GLU A 20 1.95 -7.53 21.25
N LEU A 21 2.02 -6.69 22.30
CA LEU A 21 2.45 -5.31 22.16
C LEU A 21 3.97 -5.11 22.26
N PHE A 22 4.69 -6.07 22.86
CA PHE A 22 6.13 -5.93 23.07
C PHE A 22 6.89 -6.10 21.76
N ASP A 23 7.56 -5.03 21.32
CA ASP A 23 8.49 -5.06 20.21
C ASP A 23 9.94 -5.27 20.72
N SER A 24 10.54 -6.40 20.36
CA SER A 24 11.86 -6.78 20.83
C SER A 24 12.99 -5.92 20.24
N LYS A 25 12.79 -5.30 19.08
CA LYS A 25 13.76 -4.41 18.44
C LYS A 25 13.76 -3.03 19.08
N LEU A 26 12.58 -2.53 19.42
CA LEU A 26 12.42 -1.26 20.15
C LEU A 26 12.65 -1.42 21.65
N GLY A 27 12.44 -2.61 22.19
CA GLY A 27 12.54 -2.88 23.64
C GLY A 27 11.40 -2.26 24.45
N HIS A 28 10.28 -1.95 23.82
CA HIS A 28 9.12 -1.29 24.43
C HIS A 28 7.82 -1.94 23.99
N ASP A 29 6.78 -1.78 24.83
CA ASP A 29 5.41 -2.06 24.39
C ASP A 29 4.92 -0.97 23.44
N LEU A 30 4.28 -1.37 22.34
CA LEU A 30 3.62 -0.45 21.43
C LEU A 30 2.31 0.09 22.07
N PRO A 31 1.92 1.31 21.76
CA PRO A 31 2.48 2.25 20.77
C PRO A 31 3.65 3.12 21.29
N ALA A 32 4.38 2.71 22.30
CA ALA A 32 5.61 3.38 22.78
C ALA A 32 5.44 4.89 23.08
N GLY A 33 4.26 5.27 23.59
CA GLY A 33 3.92 6.66 23.92
C GLY A 33 3.31 7.46 22.75
N ALA A 34 3.17 6.90 21.57
CA ALA A 34 2.40 7.51 20.47
C ALA A 34 0.90 7.54 20.81
N CYS A 35 0.22 8.57 20.33
CA CYS A 35 -1.24 8.69 20.43
C CYS A 35 -1.88 8.10 19.17
N ILE A 36 -2.65 7.02 19.32
CA ILE A 36 -3.44 6.46 18.22
C ILE A 36 -4.87 6.97 18.34
N PHE A 37 -5.37 7.61 17.29
CA PHE A 37 -6.75 8.05 17.17
C PHE A 37 -7.41 7.34 16.00
N THR A 38 -8.45 6.56 16.27
CA THR A 38 -9.26 5.95 15.22
C THR A 38 -10.33 6.95 14.79
N ALA A 39 -10.19 7.46 13.57
CA ALA A 39 -11.15 8.36 12.96
C ALA A 39 -12.48 7.64 12.68
N PRO A 40 -13.62 8.37 12.60
CA PRO A 40 -14.87 7.78 12.14
C PRO A 40 -14.68 7.11 10.78
N GLU A 41 -15.35 5.99 10.59
CA GLU A 41 -15.34 5.31 9.29
C GLU A 41 -15.98 6.20 8.21
N TRP A 42 -15.35 6.27 7.03
CA TRP A 42 -15.99 6.91 5.89
C TRP A 42 -17.13 6.00 5.39
N ASN A 43 -18.31 6.54 5.31
CA ASN A 43 -19.51 5.82 4.88
C ASN A 43 -20.35 6.64 3.88
N GLY A 44 -19.67 7.40 3.03
CA GLY A 44 -20.33 8.21 2.02
C GLY A 44 -21.17 7.37 1.05
N GLU A 45 -22.33 7.92 0.65
CA GLU A 45 -23.25 7.26 -0.24
C GLU A 45 -23.15 7.80 -1.68
N GLY A 46 -23.45 6.91 -2.62
CA GLY A 46 -24.00 7.23 -3.94
C GLY A 46 -23.01 7.70 -4.99
N GLY A 47 -23.55 8.01 -6.15
CA GLY A 47 -22.81 8.49 -7.29
C GLY A 47 -22.04 7.40 -8.05
N SER A 48 -21.28 7.84 -9.04
CA SER A 48 -20.30 7.02 -9.73
C SER A 48 -19.11 6.69 -8.82
N LEU A 49 -18.32 5.69 -9.21
CA LEU A 49 -17.08 5.36 -8.47
C LEU A 49 -16.14 6.59 -8.38
N ALA A 50 -16.01 7.35 -9.47
CA ALA A 50 -15.21 8.58 -9.49
C ALA A 50 -15.68 9.60 -8.43
N GLU A 51 -17.00 9.83 -8.30
CA GLU A 51 -17.56 10.73 -7.29
C GLU A 51 -17.30 10.21 -5.85
N GLN A 52 -17.38 8.90 -5.64
CA GLN A 52 -17.04 8.29 -4.34
C GLN A 52 -15.57 8.52 -3.98
N LEU A 53 -14.65 8.31 -4.93
CA LEU A 53 -13.23 8.53 -4.73
C LEU A 53 -12.91 10.02 -4.46
N ASP A 54 -13.57 10.95 -5.15
CA ASP A 54 -13.44 12.39 -4.86
C ASP A 54 -13.92 12.71 -3.44
N ASN A 55 -15.03 12.13 -3.00
CA ASN A 55 -15.53 12.31 -1.64
C ASN A 55 -14.57 11.72 -0.58
N ILE A 56 -13.94 10.57 -0.86
CA ILE A 56 -12.90 9.99 -0.01
C ILE A 56 -11.70 10.94 0.08
N SER A 57 -11.25 11.50 -1.04
CA SER A 57 -10.17 12.49 -1.04
C SER A 57 -10.52 13.70 -0.15
N GLY A 58 -11.73 14.25 -0.28
CA GLY A 58 -12.22 15.34 0.57
C GLY A 58 -12.25 14.99 2.06
N TYR A 59 -12.63 13.77 2.40
CA TYR A 59 -12.61 13.26 3.78
C TYR A 59 -11.18 13.15 4.33
N LEU A 60 -10.22 12.78 3.50
CA LEU A 60 -8.83 12.55 3.89
C LEU A 60 -8.00 13.85 4.00
N GLN A 61 -8.32 14.88 3.23
CA GLN A 61 -7.54 16.14 3.18
C GLN A 61 -7.20 16.76 4.53
N PRO A 62 -8.11 16.86 5.51
CA PRO A 62 -7.79 17.41 6.83
C PRO A 62 -6.72 16.62 7.58
N TRP A 63 -6.69 15.30 7.39
CA TRP A 63 -5.73 14.42 8.04
C TRP A 63 -4.32 14.57 7.48
N PHE A 64 -4.18 14.86 6.19
CA PHE A 64 -2.90 15.15 5.55
C PHE A 64 -2.38 16.57 5.85
N ALA A 65 -3.29 17.52 6.10
CA ALA A 65 -2.92 18.90 6.41
C ALA A 65 -2.57 19.11 7.90
N GLY A 66 -2.88 18.15 8.76
CA GLY A 66 -2.71 18.22 10.21
C GLY A 66 -1.36 17.71 10.71
N ASP A 67 -1.17 17.83 12.03
CA ASP A 67 0.01 17.29 12.74
C ASP A 67 -0.18 15.83 13.12
N CYS A 68 -0.70 15.01 12.20
CA CYS A 68 -0.91 13.58 12.43
C CYS A 68 -0.31 12.76 11.28
N PHE A 69 -0.09 11.50 11.53
CA PHE A 69 0.36 10.51 10.54
C PHE A 69 -0.84 9.65 10.13
N PRO A 70 -1.39 9.82 8.92
CA PRO A 70 -2.49 8.99 8.45
C PRO A 70 -2.04 7.54 8.20
N LEU A 71 -2.67 6.59 8.91
CA LEU A 71 -2.65 5.17 8.58
C LEU A 71 -4.07 4.80 8.17
N VAL A 72 -4.25 4.46 6.90
CA VAL A 72 -5.56 4.19 6.33
C VAL A 72 -5.76 2.69 6.16
N LEU A 73 -6.84 2.18 6.71
CA LEU A 73 -7.28 0.82 6.45
C LEU A 73 -8.34 0.87 5.35
N GLY A 74 -7.99 0.34 4.21
CA GLY A 74 -8.84 0.39 3.05
C GLY A 74 -9.70 -0.85 2.86
N GLY A 75 -10.60 -0.73 1.90
CA GLY A 75 -11.26 -1.82 1.21
C GLY A 75 -10.40 -2.29 0.05
N GLU A 76 -10.85 -1.98 -1.16
CA GLU A 76 -10.10 -2.22 -2.40
C GLU A 76 -8.95 -1.22 -2.56
N HIS A 77 -7.88 -1.64 -3.23
CA HIS A 77 -6.71 -0.81 -3.53
C HIS A 77 -7.03 0.43 -4.39
N GLY A 78 -8.21 0.48 -4.99
CA GLY A 78 -8.74 1.65 -5.70
C GLY A 78 -8.79 2.94 -4.87
N ILE A 79 -8.57 2.89 -3.56
CA ILE A 79 -8.47 4.09 -2.71
C ILE A 79 -7.11 4.81 -2.81
N LEU A 80 -6.08 4.24 -3.44
CA LEU A 80 -4.76 4.88 -3.55
C LEU A 80 -4.80 6.25 -4.26
N PRO A 81 -5.47 6.44 -5.41
CA PRO A 81 -5.56 7.76 -6.04
C PRO A 81 -6.16 8.86 -5.15
N PRO A 82 -7.28 8.67 -4.43
CA PRO A 82 -7.78 9.68 -3.48
C PRO A 82 -6.84 9.95 -2.31
N LEU A 83 -6.08 8.97 -1.82
CA LEU A 83 -5.03 9.18 -0.83
C LEU A 83 -3.91 10.07 -1.38
N VAL A 84 -3.43 9.78 -2.57
CA VAL A 84 -2.43 10.59 -3.29
C VAL A 84 -2.93 12.02 -3.51
N HIS A 85 -4.19 12.18 -3.93
CA HIS A 85 -4.78 13.50 -4.11
C HIS A 85 -4.86 14.27 -2.79
N ALA A 86 -5.26 13.62 -1.69
CA ALA A 86 -5.28 14.26 -0.37
C ALA A 86 -3.88 14.64 0.12
N ALA A 87 -2.84 13.86 -0.24
CA ALA A 87 -1.45 14.14 0.13
C ALA A 87 -0.91 15.47 -0.42
N GLN A 88 -1.56 16.08 -1.43
CA GLN A 88 -1.22 17.44 -1.89
C GLN A 88 -1.26 18.46 -0.75
N ASN A 89 -2.09 18.24 0.27
CA ASN A 89 -2.23 19.13 1.41
C ASN A 89 -1.15 18.95 2.47
N HIS A 90 -0.31 17.92 2.35
CA HIS A 90 0.77 17.68 3.30
C HIS A 90 1.87 18.73 3.15
N PRO A 91 2.40 19.31 4.27
CA PRO A 91 3.40 20.40 4.21
C PRO A 91 4.65 20.09 3.39
N LEU A 92 5.10 18.82 3.34
CA LEU A 92 6.27 18.42 2.55
C LEU A 92 5.99 18.28 1.05
N ILE A 93 4.73 18.17 0.64
CA ILE A 93 4.32 18.10 -0.77
C ILE A 93 4.16 19.50 -1.37
N GLU A 94 3.63 20.45 -0.60
CA GLU A 94 3.43 21.84 -1.04
C GLU A 94 2.62 21.96 -2.35
N GLY A 95 1.66 21.05 -2.57
CA GLY A 95 0.83 21.01 -3.77
C GLY A 95 1.49 20.36 -5.01
N ASP A 96 2.76 19.97 -4.93
CA ASP A 96 3.51 19.36 -6.04
C ASP A 96 3.71 17.86 -5.80
N LEU A 97 2.82 17.02 -6.36
CA LEU A 97 2.93 15.55 -6.28
C LEU A 97 4.16 14.98 -7.00
N GLY A 98 4.85 15.75 -7.83
CA GLY A 98 6.14 15.36 -8.39
C GLY A 98 7.22 15.13 -7.32
N ARG A 99 7.00 15.60 -6.10
CA ARG A 99 7.87 15.37 -4.94
C ARG A 99 7.59 14.03 -4.24
N LEU A 100 6.41 13.44 -4.45
CA LEU A 100 5.98 12.21 -3.78
C LEU A 100 6.59 10.98 -4.43
N THR A 101 7.13 10.09 -3.60
CA THR A 101 7.42 8.70 -3.99
C THR A 101 6.36 7.78 -3.39
N ILE A 102 5.78 6.91 -4.21
CA ILE A 102 4.97 5.79 -3.75
C ILE A 102 5.86 4.55 -3.66
N VAL A 103 5.82 3.86 -2.54
CA VAL A 103 6.37 2.51 -2.36
C VAL A 103 5.19 1.56 -2.23
N GLN A 104 5.08 0.59 -3.15
CA GLN A 104 3.97 -0.35 -3.24
C GLN A 104 4.44 -1.78 -3.00
N ILE A 105 3.81 -2.45 -2.04
CA ILE A 105 3.86 -3.91 -1.85
C ILE A 105 2.59 -4.47 -2.45
N ASP A 106 2.69 -5.34 -3.47
CA ASP A 106 1.53 -5.83 -4.21
C ASP A 106 1.88 -7.07 -5.05
N ALA A 107 0.89 -7.90 -5.37
CA ALA A 107 1.00 -8.92 -6.41
C ALA A 107 0.80 -8.35 -7.81
N HIS A 108 0.00 -7.29 -7.91
CA HIS A 108 -0.45 -6.67 -9.17
C HIS A 108 0.29 -5.36 -9.42
N ALA A 109 0.47 -5.00 -10.67
CA ALA A 109 1.13 -3.72 -11.01
C ALA A 109 0.19 -2.52 -10.87
N ASP A 110 -1.13 -2.74 -10.98
CA ASP A 110 -2.19 -1.72 -10.91
C ASP A 110 -2.02 -0.57 -11.91
N LEU A 111 -1.39 -0.90 -13.05
CA LEU A 111 -1.04 0.05 -14.09
C LEU A 111 -1.97 -0.02 -15.31
N ARG A 112 -3.11 -0.71 -15.20
CA ARG A 112 -4.10 -0.76 -16.29
C ARG A 112 -4.69 0.61 -16.56
N SER A 113 -5.05 0.87 -17.83
CA SER A 113 -5.84 2.05 -18.20
C SER A 113 -7.29 1.92 -17.75
N GLU A 114 -7.82 0.69 -17.81
CA GLU A 114 -9.17 0.31 -17.35
C GLU A 114 -9.25 -1.18 -17.05
N LEU A 115 -10.24 -1.58 -16.27
CA LEU A 115 -10.65 -2.97 -16.09
C LEU A 115 -12.15 -3.08 -16.33
N ASN A 116 -12.56 -3.85 -17.35
CA ASN A 116 -13.97 -4.03 -17.75
C ASN A 116 -14.74 -2.71 -18.02
N GLY A 117 -14.04 -1.71 -18.57
CA GLY A 117 -14.60 -0.40 -18.85
C GLY A 117 -14.60 0.57 -17.66
N GLU A 118 -14.02 0.18 -16.50
CA GLU A 118 -13.89 1.03 -15.32
C GLU A 118 -12.43 1.48 -15.14
N SER A 119 -12.18 2.77 -15.34
CA SER A 119 -10.84 3.36 -15.25
C SER A 119 -10.39 3.68 -13.82
N TYR A 120 -11.31 3.62 -12.86
CA TYR A 120 -11.03 3.81 -11.44
C TYR A 120 -11.06 2.50 -10.63
N SER A 121 -11.02 1.35 -11.32
CA SER A 121 -10.87 0.04 -10.70
C SER A 121 -9.56 -0.04 -9.87
N HIS A 122 -9.55 -0.92 -8.85
CA HIS A 122 -8.34 -1.25 -8.09
C HIS A 122 -7.14 -1.56 -9.01
N ALA A 123 -7.34 -2.32 -10.11
CA ALA A 123 -6.30 -2.64 -11.09
C ALA A 123 -5.73 -1.42 -11.86
N CYS A 124 -6.23 -0.20 -11.61
CA CYS A 124 -5.79 1.04 -12.22
C CYS A 124 -5.19 2.01 -11.18
N ALA A 125 -5.11 1.61 -9.92
CA ALA A 125 -4.78 2.49 -8.80
C ALA A 125 -3.43 3.20 -8.96
N ALA A 126 -2.39 2.48 -9.30
CA ALA A 126 -1.05 3.04 -9.54
C ALA A 126 -1.03 3.92 -10.80
N SER A 127 -1.70 3.50 -11.88
CA SER A 127 -1.83 4.30 -13.11
C SER A 127 -2.50 5.64 -12.83
N ARG A 128 -3.64 5.64 -12.14
CA ARG A 128 -4.35 6.89 -11.77
C ARG A 128 -3.52 7.79 -10.86
N SER A 129 -2.74 7.20 -9.95
CA SER A 129 -1.83 7.95 -9.09
C SER A 129 -0.71 8.64 -9.90
N LEU A 130 -0.16 7.96 -10.90
CA LEU A 130 0.82 8.54 -11.82
C LEU A 130 0.22 9.66 -12.68
N ASP A 131 -1.05 9.55 -13.07
CA ASP A 131 -1.78 10.61 -13.81
C ASP A 131 -1.97 11.88 -12.96
N LEU A 132 -2.04 11.77 -11.63
CA LEU A 132 -2.06 12.91 -10.72
C LEU A 132 -0.70 13.65 -10.64
N GLY A 133 0.36 13.07 -11.21
CA GLY A 133 1.67 13.71 -11.27
C GLY A 133 2.68 13.21 -10.24
N VAL A 134 2.45 12.04 -9.64
CA VAL A 134 3.42 11.41 -8.73
C VAL A 134 4.79 11.27 -9.38
N GLY A 135 5.84 11.67 -8.65
CA GLY A 135 7.19 11.73 -9.18
C GLY A 135 7.87 10.37 -9.31
N ARG A 136 7.54 9.39 -8.47
CA ARG A 136 8.15 8.07 -8.49
C ARG A 136 7.24 6.99 -7.93
N LEU A 137 7.26 5.82 -8.57
CA LEU A 137 6.60 4.60 -8.13
C LEU A 137 7.63 3.47 -7.99
N LEU A 138 7.79 2.93 -6.80
CA LEU A 138 8.62 1.77 -6.50
C LEU A 138 7.71 0.60 -6.11
N GLN A 139 7.81 -0.51 -6.83
CA GLN A 139 6.95 -1.67 -6.62
C GLN A 139 7.78 -2.91 -6.27
N VAL A 140 7.28 -3.72 -5.33
CA VAL A 140 7.86 -5.03 -4.99
C VAL A 140 6.77 -6.08 -4.81
N GLY A 141 7.07 -7.32 -5.22
CA GLY A 141 6.14 -8.44 -5.12
C GLY A 141 5.34 -8.71 -6.39
N ILE A 142 5.46 -7.82 -7.39
CA ILE A 142 4.67 -7.87 -8.62
C ILE A 142 4.91 -9.20 -9.38
N ARG A 143 3.80 -9.89 -9.69
CA ARG A 143 3.82 -11.20 -10.36
C ARG A 143 2.59 -11.50 -11.23
N ALA A 144 1.56 -10.64 -11.14
CA ALA A 144 0.35 -10.71 -11.97
C ALA A 144 0.12 -9.35 -12.63
N TYR A 145 0.42 -9.24 -13.92
CA TYR A 145 0.29 -8.00 -14.69
C TYR A 145 0.05 -8.32 -16.16
N ALA A 146 -0.58 -7.41 -16.88
CA ALA A 146 -0.86 -7.53 -18.29
C ALA A 146 0.31 -7.03 -19.17
N LYS A 147 0.23 -7.29 -20.48
CA LYS A 147 1.26 -6.87 -21.42
C LYS A 147 1.43 -5.35 -21.46
N GLU A 148 0.33 -4.61 -21.47
CA GLU A 148 0.34 -3.14 -21.46
C GLU A 148 1.00 -2.58 -20.19
N GLU A 149 0.82 -3.22 -19.04
CA GLU A 149 1.48 -2.86 -17.80
C GLU A 149 2.99 -3.12 -17.86
N ALA A 150 3.40 -4.25 -18.46
CA ALA A 150 4.81 -4.54 -18.71
C ALA A 150 5.48 -3.50 -19.62
N GLU A 151 4.77 -3.05 -20.66
CA GLU A 151 5.24 -1.99 -21.56
C GLU A 151 5.38 -0.66 -20.80
N MET A 152 4.43 -0.30 -19.94
CA MET A 152 4.48 0.90 -19.14
C MET A 152 5.66 0.87 -18.14
N ILE A 153 5.86 -0.25 -17.43
CA ILE A 153 7.02 -0.46 -16.54
C ILE A 153 8.35 -0.25 -17.26
N GLN A 154 8.44 -0.63 -18.53
CA GLN A 154 9.68 -0.49 -19.32
C GLN A 154 9.90 0.92 -19.88
N THR A 155 8.85 1.70 -20.06
CA THR A 155 8.90 2.98 -20.80
C THR A 155 8.72 4.21 -19.93
N ASP A 156 8.07 4.12 -18.77
CA ASP A 156 7.91 5.23 -17.84
C ASP A 156 9.07 5.22 -16.82
N GLU A 157 9.96 6.20 -16.93
CA GLU A 157 11.15 6.33 -16.07
C GLU A 157 10.81 6.55 -14.59
N ARG A 158 9.57 6.91 -14.26
CA ARG A 158 9.10 7.06 -12.88
C ARG A 158 8.92 5.71 -12.19
N ILE A 159 8.76 4.61 -12.95
CA ILE A 159 8.41 3.29 -12.41
C ILE A 159 9.67 2.43 -12.24
N THR A 160 9.81 1.84 -11.07
CA THR A 160 10.83 0.82 -10.81
C THR A 160 10.16 -0.36 -10.12
N THR A 161 10.18 -1.53 -10.77
CA THR A 161 9.49 -2.72 -10.28
C THR A 161 10.47 -3.85 -9.97
N PHE A 162 10.38 -4.40 -8.77
CA PHE A 162 11.08 -5.60 -8.33
C PHE A 162 10.11 -6.78 -8.35
N PHE A 163 10.19 -7.58 -9.39
CA PHE A 163 9.28 -8.71 -9.62
C PHE A 163 9.50 -9.82 -8.61
N ALA A 164 8.40 -10.45 -8.15
CA ALA A 164 8.48 -11.57 -7.21
C ALA A 164 9.32 -12.72 -7.76
N ARG A 165 9.22 -13.02 -9.08
CA ARG A 165 10.05 -14.02 -9.73
C ARG A 165 11.56 -13.81 -9.52
N GLU A 166 11.99 -12.57 -9.37
CA GLU A 166 13.39 -12.22 -9.18
C GLU A 166 13.75 -12.20 -7.69
N THR A 167 12.91 -11.61 -6.85
CA THR A 167 13.14 -11.51 -5.40
C THR A 167 13.00 -12.86 -4.69
N GLN A 168 12.17 -13.78 -5.23
CA GLN A 168 11.96 -15.13 -4.70
C GLN A 168 12.84 -16.19 -5.40
N SER A 169 13.71 -15.78 -6.30
CA SER A 169 14.62 -16.70 -7.00
C SER A 169 15.59 -17.38 -6.03
N SER A 170 15.67 -18.72 -6.07
CA SER A 170 16.63 -19.48 -5.27
C SER A 170 18.10 -19.20 -5.60
N ILE A 171 18.38 -18.61 -6.77
CA ILE A 171 19.74 -18.32 -7.26
C ILE A 171 20.10 -16.85 -7.03
N HIS A 172 19.19 -15.93 -7.30
CA HIS A 172 19.46 -14.49 -7.32
C HIS A 172 18.63 -13.70 -6.31
N GLY A 173 17.68 -14.33 -5.63
CA GLY A 173 16.71 -13.66 -4.77
C GLY A 173 17.36 -12.81 -3.69
N ALA A 174 18.34 -13.33 -2.96
CA ALA A 174 19.03 -12.58 -1.92
C ALA A 174 19.72 -11.31 -2.46
N THR A 175 20.36 -11.37 -3.63
CA THR A 175 20.98 -10.21 -4.26
C THR A 175 19.95 -9.19 -4.75
N THR A 176 18.85 -9.66 -5.34
CA THR A 176 17.75 -8.79 -5.78
C THR A 176 17.07 -8.14 -4.60
N TRP A 177 16.88 -8.88 -3.50
CA TRP A 177 16.32 -8.36 -2.26
C TRP A 177 17.20 -7.28 -1.63
N THR A 178 18.51 -7.52 -1.57
CA THR A 178 19.47 -6.49 -1.10
C THR A 178 19.37 -5.21 -1.94
N LYS A 179 19.28 -5.33 -3.27
CA LYS A 179 19.10 -4.15 -4.15
C LYS A 179 17.78 -3.41 -3.87
N TRP A 180 16.70 -4.13 -3.55
CA TRP A 180 15.45 -3.53 -3.14
C TRP A 180 15.63 -2.69 -1.88
N LEU A 181 16.20 -3.27 -0.82
CA LEU A 181 16.44 -2.57 0.44
C LEU A 181 17.39 -1.37 0.26
N ASP A 182 18.45 -1.52 -0.54
CA ASP A 182 19.36 -0.43 -0.88
C ASP A 182 18.63 0.70 -1.63
N THR A 183 17.70 0.36 -2.52
CA THR A 183 16.87 1.36 -3.23
C THR A 183 16.02 2.17 -2.25
N LEU A 184 15.42 1.51 -1.25
CA LEU A 184 14.63 2.17 -0.21
C LEU A 184 15.48 3.07 0.69
N GLN A 185 16.66 2.61 1.10
CA GLN A 185 17.59 3.37 1.93
C GLN A 185 18.11 4.65 1.24
N ASN A 186 18.07 4.70 -0.09
CA ASN A 186 18.45 5.87 -0.89
C ASN A 186 17.26 6.76 -1.27
N LEU A 187 16.08 6.54 -0.71
CA LEU A 187 14.94 7.42 -0.90
C LEU A 187 15.19 8.82 -0.32
N THR A 188 14.56 9.79 -0.94
CA THR A 188 14.61 11.21 -0.51
C THR A 188 13.22 11.83 -0.59
N GLY A 189 12.94 12.78 0.30
CA GLY A 189 11.67 13.51 0.31
C GLY A 189 10.48 12.71 0.85
N PRO A 190 9.25 13.16 0.58
CA PRO A 190 8.04 12.53 1.10
C PRO A 190 7.74 11.19 0.42
N VAL A 191 7.36 10.22 1.23
CA VAL A 191 7.02 8.86 0.80
C VAL A 191 5.62 8.49 1.29
N HIS A 192 4.82 7.92 0.41
CA HIS A 192 3.61 7.19 0.74
C HIS A 192 3.88 5.69 0.58
N LEU A 193 3.61 4.90 1.63
CA LEU A 193 3.71 3.45 1.58
C LEU A 193 2.32 2.85 1.43
N THR A 194 2.07 2.14 0.34
CA THR A 194 0.83 1.42 0.10
C THR A 194 1.07 -0.08 0.12
N ILE A 195 0.22 -0.80 0.84
CA ILE A 195 0.33 -2.24 1.03
C ILE A 195 -0.98 -2.88 0.60
N ASP A 196 -0.95 -3.51 -0.57
CA ASP A 196 -1.92 -4.55 -0.90
C ASP A 196 -1.48 -5.84 -0.22
N LEU A 197 -2.35 -6.42 0.60
CA LEU A 197 -1.98 -7.64 1.34
C LEU A 197 -1.72 -8.83 0.42
N ASP A 198 -2.26 -8.85 -0.79
CA ASP A 198 -1.98 -9.92 -1.73
C ASP A 198 -0.55 -9.89 -2.29
N GLY A 199 0.21 -8.82 -2.04
CA GLY A 199 1.66 -8.75 -2.27
C GLY A 199 2.43 -9.82 -1.49
N LEU A 200 1.91 -10.23 -0.32
CA LEU A 200 2.42 -11.34 0.45
C LEU A 200 2.01 -12.68 -0.19
N ASP A 201 2.66 -13.76 0.21
CA ASP A 201 2.30 -15.10 -0.29
C ASP A 201 0.89 -15.50 0.14
N GLY A 202 0.12 -16.07 -0.78
CA GLY A 202 -1.26 -16.47 -0.52
C GLY A 202 -1.45 -17.49 0.62
N SER A 203 -0.37 -18.14 1.08
CA SER A 203 -0.40 -18.98 2.27
C SER A 203 -0.47 -18.17 3.58
N LEU A 204 -0.03 -16.91 3.55
CA LEU A 204 -0.12 -15.97 4.66
C LEU A 204 -1.42 -15.16 4.60
N VAL A 205 -1.88 -14.83 3.42
CA VAL A 205 -3.05 -13.97 3.19
C VAL A 205 -4.09 -14.65 2.29
N PRO A 206 -4.68 -15.77 2.75
CA PRO A 206 -5.64 -16.51 1.94
C PRO A 206 -6.99 -15.77 1.76
N ALA A 207 -7.27 -14.79 2.60
CA ALA A 207 -8.53 -14.04 2.63
C ALA A 207 -8.34 -12.62 2.03
N THR A 208 -8.00 -12.58 0.76
CA THR A 208 -7.91 -11.38 -0.08
C THR A 208 -8.72 -11.57 -1.37
N GLY A 209 -8.93 -10.49 -2.14
CA GLY A 209 -9.72 -10.49 -3.36
C GLY A 209 -9.15 -11.38 -4.45
N THR A 210 -7.88 -11.22 -4.74
CA THR A 210 -7.18 -11.85 -5.88
C THR A 210 -5.85 -12.50 -5.46
N PRO A 211 -5.87 -13.54 -4.61
CA PRO A 211 -4.64 -14.15 -4.11
C PRO A 211 -3.82 -14.77 -5.23
N VAL A 212 -2.53 -14.47 -5.28
CA VAL A 212 -1.58 -15.02 -6.24
C VAL A 212 -0.44 -15.73 -5.48
N PRO A 213 -0.07 -16.98 -5.80
CA PRO A 213 1.03 -17.67 -5.12
C PRO A 213 2.40 -17.06 -5.46
N GLY A 214 3.39 -17.29 -4.59
CA GLY A 214 4.79 -16.88 -4.81
C GLY A 214 5.08 -15.41 -4.43
N GLY A 215 4.35 -14.89 -3.44
CA GLY A 215 4.52 -13.54 -2.91
C GLY A 215 5.64 -13.40 -1.89
N LEU A 216 5.69 -12.23 -1.26
CA LEU A 216 6.65 -11.91 -0.21
C LEU A 216 6.35 -12.74 1.06
N THR A 217 7.41 -13.06 1.79
CA THR A 217 7.26 -13.55 3.16
C THR A 217 6.85 -12.39 4.08
N PHE A 218 6.29 -12.72 5.25
CA PHE A 218 6.00 -11.73 6.28
C PHE A 218 7.22 -10.87 6.63
N TRP A 219 8.37 -11.50 6.82
CA TRP A 219 9.60 -10.78 7.18
C TRP A 219 10.11 -9.88 6.06
N GLN A 220 9.94 -10.24 4.81
CA GLN A 220 10.26 -9.35 3.70
C GLN A 220 9.36 -8.10 3.65
N ALA A 221 8.09 -8.23 4.01
CA ALA A 221 7.22 -7.06 4.17
C ALA A 221 7.69 -6.16 5.33
N ILE A 222 8.00 -6.75 6.48
CA ILE A 222 8.55 -6.02 7.63
C ILE A 222 9.88 -5.33 7.28
N GLU A 223 10.82 -6.04 6.63
CA GLU A 223 12.09 -5.44 6.18
C GLU A 223 11.86 -4.26 5.22
N THR A 224 10.86 -4.34 4.35
CA THR A 224 10.48 -3.23 3.47
C THR A 224 10.00 -2.02 4.28
N ILE A 225 9.05 -2.23 5.21
CA ILE A 225 8.54 -1.18 6.10
C ILE A 225 9.69 -0.54 6.87
N GLU A 226 10.52 -1.34 7.54
CA GLU A 226 11.67 -0.86 8.29
C GLU A 226 12.65 -0.06 7.44
N ALA A 227 12.95 -0.53 6.22
CA ALA A 227 13.86 0.15 5.30
C ALA A 227 13.33 1.51 4.87
N VAL A 228 12.03 1.62 4.56
CA VAL A 228 11.40 2.89 4.18
C VAL A 228 11.42 3.88 5.35
N PHE A 229 11.02 3.44 6.56
CA PHE A 229 10.99 4.30 7.74
C PHE A 229 12.38 4.70 8.26
N SER A 230 13.41 3.90 7.99
CA SER A 230 14.80 4.19 8.40
C SER A 230 15.63 4.91 7.32
N ALA A 231 15.05 5.22 6.16
CA ALA A 231 15.74 5.94 5.10
C ALA A 231 16.13 7.36 5.55
N PRO A 232 17.43 7.71 5.56
CA PRO A 232 17.91 8.91 6.27
C PRO A 232 17.47 10.24 5.67
N ASN A 233 17.08 10.25 4.40
CA ASN A 233 16.70 11.45 3.66
C ASN A 233 15.25 11.44 3.18
N ALA A 234 14.46 10.43 3.58
CA ALA A 234 13.05 10.32 3.27
C ALA A 234 12.19 10.51 4.53
N VAL A 235 10.95 10.89 4.31
CA VAL A 235 9.93 11.01 5.36
C VAL A 235 8.69 10.28 4.89
N VAL A 236 8.32 9.20 5.57
CA VAL A 236 7.04 8.55 5.32
C VAL A 236 5.95 9.48 5.86
N ILE A 237 5.06 9.92 4.99
CA ILE A 237 3.99 10.88 5.33
C ILE A 237 2.64 10.20 5.56
N SER A 238 2.46 8.98 5.07
CA SER A 238 1.24 8.19 5.24
C SER A 238 1.47 6.74 4.84
N VAL A 239 0.60 5.87 5.35
CA VAL A 239 0.54 4.44 4.99
C VAL A 239 -0.91 4.06 4.71
N ASP A 240 -1.14 3.12 3.81
CA ASP A 240 -2.41 2.41 3.71
C ASP A 240 -2.21 0.90 3.59
N ILE A 241 -3.22 0.15 4.05
CA ILE A 241 -3.30 -1.31 3.96
C ILE A 241 -4.65 -1.68 3.36
N ASN A 242 -4.65 -2.48 2.29
CA ASN A 242 -5.80 -2.78 1.47
C ASN A 242 -6.00 -4.28 1.25
N GLU A 243 -7.13 -4.62 0.64
CA GLU A 243 -7.49 -5.95 0.14
C GLU A 243 -7.61 -7.04 1.22
N ILE A 244 -7.96 -6.63 2.45
CA ILE A 244 -8.39 -7.58 3.49
C ILE A 244 -9.83 -7.97 3.20
N ALA A 245 -10.07 -9.22 2.76
CA ALA A 245 -11.41 -9.76 2.52
C ALA A 245 -11.72 -10.86 3.57
N PRO A 246 -12.12 -10.50 4.80
CA PRO A 246 -12.17 -11.44 5.92
C PRO A 246 -13.12 -12.60 5.67
N GLN A 247 -12.71 -13.82 6.03
CA GLN A 247 -13.49 -15.04 5.90
C GLN A 247 -13.58 -15.73 7.27
N GLU A 248 -14.73 -16.36 7.56
CA GLU A 248 -15.05 -16.90 8.89
C GLU A 248 -14.01 -17.85 9.48
N ASN A 249 -13.31 -18.64 8.69
CA ASN A 249 -12.39 -19.67 9.18
C ASN A 249 -10.93 -19.42 8.81
N THR A 250 -10.59 -18.21 8.38
CA THR A 250 -9.24 -17.84 7.94
C THR A 250 -8.79 -16.51 8.56
N PRO A 251 -8.55 -16.46 9.90
CA PRO A 251 -8.21 -15.21 10.58
C PRO A 251 -6.79 -14.72 10.27
N LEU A 252 -5.96 -15.52 9.59
CA LEU A 252 -4.55 -15.19 9.38
C LEU A 252 -4.36 -13.88 8.62
N THR A 253 -5.19 -13.60 7.62
CA THR A 253 -5.06 -12.38 6.80
C THR A 253 -5.20 -11.12 7.65
N GLN A 254 -6.24 -11.01 8.46
CA GLN A 254 -6.44 -9.83 9.32
C GLN A 254 -5.40 -9.73 10.44
N PHE A 255 -4.88 -10.86 10.94
CA PHE A 255 -3.75 -10.86 11.89
C PHE A 255 -2.43 -10.45 11.23
N THR A 256 -2.25 -10.77 9.96
CA THR A 256 -1.07 -10.34 9.19
C THR A 256 -1.09 -8.83 8.94
N ALA A 257 -2.29 -8.25 8.79
CA ALA A 257 -2.46 -6.81 8.58
C ALA A 257 -2.37 -6.00 9.89
N ALA A 258 -2.77 -6.60 11.02
CA ALA A 258 -2.77 -5.97 12.34
C ALA A 258 -1.38 -5.86 12.94
#